data_dab7cd892547e0fcb0b9b5916febd8e7
#
_entry.id   dab7cd892547e0fcb0b9b5916febd8e7
#
_cell.length_a   1.000
_cell.length_b   1.000
_cell.length_c   1.000
_cell.angle_alpha   90.00
_cell.angle_beta   90.00
_cell.angle_gamma   90.00
#
_symmetry.space_group_name_H-M   'P 1'
#
loop_
_entity.id
_entity.type
_entity.pdbx_description
1 polymer ?
#
loop_
_entity_poly.entity_id
_entity_poly.type
_entity_poly.pdbx_seq_one_letter_code
_entity_poly.pdbx_strand_id
1 'polypeptide(L)'
;VKIAYVEPLQRAWARTRLTLFAPLDLAKWLVLAFSAWLAGLVDGVGGGAPSGRIRSGHGADFVGGLYSLQEWFAQHPWLVPLVVAAIVAGALLLVVLLWLSSRGKFIFLDNVVHNRAAIVEPWGRYRRLGNSLFLWRLGFFAVAIAVLAALAGVLLLVAGGVAGFTVATVRGTVAIALGVLAALFSIVALACVALFLDSFVVPVMARTELGAAAAWRLLLPWFEAYLGAFLGYALFVLALGLAVGVAVVVFGLLTCCVGFLLLAIPYVGTVLLLPVFVTYRAFSLEFLAQFDPAFQLFPPATPSQPLPMGGDSRRLDSSP
;
A
#
# COMPACT_ATOMS: atom_id res chain seq x y z
N VAL A 1 5.09 2.25 -27.74
CA VAL A 1 3.85 1.83 -27.05
C VAL A 1 3.16 3.09 -26.55
N LYS A 2 1.90 3.37 -26.98
CA LYS A 2 1.09 4.44 -26.39
C LYS A 2 0.54 3.91 -25.06
N ILE A 3 1.09 4.40 -23.95
CA ILE A 3 0.66 3.97 -22.61
C ILE A 3 -0.57 4.78 -22.22
N ALA A 4 -1.67 4.08 -21.94
CA ALA A 4 -2.93 4.66 -21.49
C ALA A 4 -3.08 4.50 -19.96
N TYR A 5 -3.71 5.47 -19.29
CA TYR A 5 -4.03 5.40 -17.86
C TYR A 5 -5.53 5.22 -17.62
N VAL A 6 -6.36 5.89 -18.43
CA VAL A 6 -7.82 5.90 -18.24
C VAL A 6 -8.45 4.55 -18.65
N GLU A 7 -8.01 3.98 -19.78
CA GLU A 7 -8.55 2.72 -20.29
C GLU A 7 -8.30 1.54 -19.31
N PRO A 8 -7.09 1.33 -18.76
CA PRO A 8 -6.87 0.34 -17.71
C PRO A 8 -7.72 0.56 -16.46
N LEU A 9 -7.95 1.82 -16.08
CA LEU A 9 -8.82 2.14 -14.95
C LEU A 9 -10.29 1.75 -15.22
N GLN A 10 -10.79 2.03 -16.43
CA GLN A 10 -12.14 1.64 -16.82
C GLN A 10 -12.30 0.11 -16.81
N ARG A 11 -11.32 -0.62 -17.34
CA ARG A 11 -11.29 -2.10 -17.29
C ARG A 11 -11.23 -2.61 -15.84
N ALA A 12 -10.39 -2.01 -15.00
CA ALA A 12 -10.29 -2.33 -13.58
C ALA A 12 -11.61 -2.12 -12.86
N TRP A 13 -12.29 -1.00 -13.12
CA TRP A 13 -13.61 -0.72 -12.54
C TRP A 13 -14.67 -1.71 -13.01
N ALA A 14 -14.70 -2.04 -14.30
CA ALA A 14 -15.62 -3.05 -14.83
C ALA A 14 -15.40 -4.41 -14.14
N ARG A 15 -14.13 -4.84 -13.93
CA ARG A 15 -13.79 -6.06 -13.17
C ARG A 15 -14.25 -5.96 -11.71
N THR A 16 -14.01 -4.85 -11.06
CA THR A 16 -14.46 -4.62 -9.67
C THR A 16 -15.97 -4.79 -9.54
N ARG A 17 -16.74 -4.23 -10.50
CA ARG A 17 -18.20 -4.40 -10.53
C ARG A 17 -18.61 -5.87 -10.66
N LEU A 18 -17.96 -6.61 -11.55
CA LEU A 18 -18.23 -8.05 -11.72
C LEU A 18 -17.81 -8.87 -10.50
N THR A 19 -16.71 -8.52 -9.85
CA THR A 19 -16.17 -9.26 -8.68
C THR A 19 -17.03 -9.05 -7.45
N LEU A 20 -17.50 -7.82 -7.20
CA LEU A 20 -18.14 -7.45 -5.94
C LEU A 20 -19.66 -7.36 -6.03
N PHE A 21 -20.23 -7.01 -7.20
CA PHE A 21 -21.64 -6.67 -7.34
C PHE A 21 -22.43 -7.64 -8.22
N ALA A 22 -21.74 -8.56 -8.91
CA ALA A 22 -22.41 -9.49 -9.82
C ALA A 22 -21.96 -10.96 -9.66
N PRO A 23 -22.60 -11.78 -8.80
CA PRO A 23 -23.66 -11.50 -7.81
C PRO A 23 -23.11 -10.85 -6.53
N LEU A 24 -23.96 -10.14 -5.80
CA LEU A 24 -23.62 -9.55 -4.51
C LEU A 24 -23.63 -10.66 -3.46
N ASP A 25 -22.44 -11.14 -3.08
CA ASP A 25 -22.24 -12.18 -2.07
C ASP A 25 -21.49 -11.58 -0.87
N LEU A 26 -22.20 -11.39 0.25
CA LEU A 26 -21.64 -10.81 1.46
C LEU A 26 -20.53 -11.67 2.07
N ALA A 27 -20.61 -13.00 1.98
CA ALA A 27 -19.56 -13.88 2.49
C ALA A 27 -18.27 -13.69 1.69
N LYS A 28 -18.37 -13.65 0.36
CA LYS A 28 -17.26 -13.34 -0.53
C LYS A 28 -16.70 -11.94 -0.26
N TRP A 29 -17.58 -10.95 -0.07
CA TRP A 29 -17.18 -9.57 0.24
C TRP A 29 -16.33 -9.51 1.53
N LEU A 30 -16.78 -10.15 2.60
CA LEU A 30 -16.06 -10.18 3.88
C LEU A 30 -14.69 -10.88 3.75
N VAL A 31 -14.60 -12.00 3.06
CA VAL A 31 -13.32 -12.70 2.86
C VAL A 31 -12.33 -11.86 2.04
N LEU A 32 -12.81 -11.19 0.98
CA LEU A 32 -12.00 -10.24 0.20
C LEU A 32 -11.54 -9.06 1.05
N ALA A 33 -12.44 -8.48 1.86
CA ALA A 33 -12.09 -7.39 2.76
C ALA A 33 -11.07 -7.82 3.82
N PHE A 34 -11.18 -9.05 4.34
CA PHE A 34 -10.20 -9.61 5.26
C PHE A 34 -8.82 -9.75 4.62
N SER A 35 -8.76 -10.25 3.40
CA SER A 35 -7.49 -10.36 2.66
C SER A 35 -6.88 -9.00 2.34
N ALA A 36 -7.69 -7.98 2.00
CA ALA A 36 -7.26 -6.61 1.78
C ALA A 36 -6.77 -5.95 3.09
N TRP A 37 -7.48 -6.15 4.19
CA TRP A 37 -7.07 -5.68 5.52
C TRP A 37 -5.74 -6.31 5.94
N LEU A 38 -5.60 -7.62 5.77
CA LEU A 38 -4.37 -8.33 6.06
C LEU A 38 -3.18 -7.80 5.22
N ALA A 39 -3.42 -7.52 3.94
CA ALA A 39 -2.42 -6.93 3.06
C ALA A 39 -1.99 -5.53 3.52
N GLY A 40 -2.92 -4.73 4.04
CA GLY A 40 -2.73 -3.33 4.46
C GLY A 40 -2.29 -3.12 5.91
N LEU A 41 -2.07 -4.18 6.71
CA LEU A 41 -1.78 -4.07 8.16
C LEU A 41 -0.63 -3.12 8.52
N VAL A 42 0.39 -3.04 7.67
CA VAL A 42 1.58 -2.22 7.92
C VAL A 42 1.60 -0.95 7.07
N ASP A 43 0.87 -0.96 5.94
CA ASP A 43 0.89 0.14 4.97
C ASP A 43 -0.07 1.30 5.34
N GLY A 44 -0.73 1.20 6.50
CA GLY A 44 -1.64 2.23 7.01
C GLY A 44 -2.98 2.34 6.27
N VAL A 45 -3.21 1.50 5.28
CA VAL A 45 -4.40 1.54 4.40
C VAL A 45 -5.58 0.76 4.99
N GLY A 46 -5.32 -0.15 5.92
CA GLY A 46 -6.33 -1.06 6.49
C GLY A 46 -6.72 -0.80 7.95
N GLY A 47 -6.15 0.15 8.60
CA GLY A 47 -6.49 0.51 9.97
C GLY A 47 -6.13 1.96 10.19
N GLY A 48 -7.06 2.73 10.73
CA GLY A 48 -6.80 4.09 11.16
C GLY A 48 -5.57 4.11 12.04
N ALA A 49 -4.42 4.47 11.46
CA ALA A 49 -3.28 4.82 12.28
C ALA A 49 -3.78 5.91 13.23
N PRO A 50 -3.60 5.76 14.55
CA PRO A 50 -3.83 6.88 15.43
C PRO A 50 -2.91 7.98 14.94
N SER A 51 -3.47 8.94 14.21
CA SER A 51 -2.81 10.21 13.95
C SER A 51 -2.69 10.87 15.33
N GLY A 52 -1.64 10.47 16.05
CA GLY A 52 -1.21 11.19 17.23
C GLY A 52 -1.09 12.62 16.78
N ARG A 53 -2.00 13.47 17.25
CA ARG A 53 -1.86 14.91 17.10
C ARG A 53 -0.50 15.26 17.71
N ILE A 54 0.51 15.34 16.84
CA ILE A 54 1.71 16.09 17.19
C ILE A 54 1.21 17.50 17.35
N ARG A 55 0.94 17.85 18.59
CA ARG A 55 0.63 19.22 18.98
C ARG A 55 1.87 20.01 18.58
N SER A 56 1.75 20.79 17.51
CA SER A 56 2.81 21.70 17.06
C SER A 56 2.99 22.76 18.14
N GLY A 57 3.67 22.40 19.21
CA GLY A 57 4.31 23.32 20.11
C GLY A 57 5.58 23.82 19.46
N HIS A 58 5.82 25.08 19.53
CA HIS A 58 6.92 25.85 18.96
C HIS A 58 8.25 25.08 18.97
N GLY A 59 8.98 25.09 17.86
CA GLY A 59 10.23 24.32 17.67
C GLY A 59 11.37 24.65 18.65
N ALA A 60 11.19 25.60 19.59
CA ALA A 60 12.10 25.84 20.70
C ALA A 60 11.97 24.80 21.83
N ASP A 61 10.83 24.06 21.91
CA ASP A 61 10.54 23.16 23.03
C ASP A 61 10.99 21.73 22.82
N PHE A 62 11.41 21.34 21.61
CA PHE A 62 11.82 19.95 21.35
C PHE A 62 13.07 19.54 22.15
N VAL A 63 14.07 20.42 22.17
CA VAL A 63 15.33 20.17 22.90
C VAL A 63 15.07 20.27 24.41
N GLY A 64 14.27 21.25 24.85
CA GLY A 64 13.82 21.35 26.24
C GLY A 64 13.01 20.13 26.67
N GLY A 65 12.15 19.62 25.80
CA GLY A 65 11.41 18.37 26.00
C GLY A 65 12.30 17.14 26.16
N LEU A 66 13.40 17.05 25.41
CA LEU A 66 14.38 15.95 25.56
C LEU A 66 15.11 16.02 26.92
N TYR A 67 15.50 17.20 27.36
CA TYR A 67 16.12 17.36 28.67
C TYR A 67 15.14 17.06 29.81
N SER A 68 13.91 17.52 29.71
CA SER A 68 12.88 17.21 30.71
C SER A 68 12.55 15.70 30.76
N LEU A 69 12.55 15.02 29.62
CA LEU A 69 12.42 13.54 29.57
C LEU A 69 13.62 12.87 30.22
N GLN A 70 14.84 13.34 29.97
CA GLN A 70 16.05 12.77 30.56
C GLN A 70 16.01 12.91 32.10
N GLU A 71 15.65 14.08 32.61
CA GLU A 71 15.51 14.32 34.05
C GLU A 71 14.38 13.46 34.64
N TRP A 72 13.26 13.35 33.95
CA TRP A 72 12.13 12.53 34.40
C TRP A 72 12.51 11.03 34.46
N PHE A 73 13.23 10.50 33.47
CA PHE A 73 13.73 9.12 33.51
C PHE A 73 14.78 8.91 34.61
N ALA A 74 15.62 9.92 34.88
CA ALA A 74 16.61 9.85 35.97
C ALA A 74 15.92 9.77 37.36
N GLN A 75 14.76 10.39 37.51
CA GLN A 75 13.96 10.33 38.74
C GLN A 75 13.16 9.01 38.86
N HIS A 76 12.90 8.31 37.74
CA HIS A 76 12.11 7.09 37.70
C HIS A 76 12.88 5.92 37.01
N PRO A 77 14.02 5.48 37.55
CA PRO A 77 14.89 4.50 36.87
C PRO A 77 14.22 3.14 36.62
N TRP A 78 13.18 2.80 37.39
CA TRP A 78 12.38 1.58 37.21
C TRP A 78 11.54 1.59 35.91
N LEU A 79 11.27 2.77 35.32
CA LEU A 79 10.55 2.88 34.06
C LEU A 79 11.44 2.53 32.85
N VAL A 80 12.77 2.70 32.94
CA VAL A 80 13.68 2.43 31.83
C VAL A 80 13.53 0.99 31.30
N PRO A 81 13.60 -0.06 32.16
CA PRO A 81 13.39 -1.43 31.66
C PRO A 81 11.97 -1.65 31.11
N LEU A 82 10.94 -1.00 31.65
CA LEU A 82 9.58 -1.09 31.15
C LEU A 82 9.46 -0.48 29.73
N VAL A 83 10.05 0.69 29.50
CA VAL A 83 10.08 1.35 28.18
C VAL A 83 10.89 0.51 27.18
N VAL A 84 12.03 -0.01 27.59
CA VAL A 84 12.83 -0.92 26.73
C VAL A 84 12.01 -2.17 26.38
N ALA A 85 11.35 -2.78 27.36
CA ALA A 85 10.50 -3.94 27.11
C ALA A 85 9.32 -3.61 26.17
N ALA A 86 8.69 -2.43 26.32
CA ALA A 86 7.62 -1.97 25.44
C ALA A 86 8.14 -1.71 23.99
N ILE A 87 9.33 -1.13 23.83
CA ILE A 87 9.96 -0.93 22.52
C ILE A 87 10.27 -2.29 21.87
N VAL A 88 10.84 -3.23 22.60
CA VAL A 88 11.15 -4.57 22.08
C VAL A 88 9.87 -5.32 21.71
N ALA A 89 8.84 -5.29 22.57
CA ALA A 89 7.54 -5.89 22.28
C ALA A 89 6.88 -5.26 21.04
N GLY A 90 6.94 -3.93 20.91
CA GLY A 90 6.44 -3.20 19.75
C GLY A 90 7.19 -3.57 18.47
N ALA A 91 8.51 -3.68 18.53
CA ALA A 91 9.35 -4.10 17.40
C ALA A 91 9.02 -5.54 16.97
N LEU A 92 8.88 -6.47 17.91
CA LEU A 92 8.48 -7.84 17.62
C LEU A 92 7.09 -7.90 17.00
N LEU A 93 6.13 -7.13 17.52
CA LEU A 93 4.79 -7.02 16.96
C LEU A 93 4.84 -6.49 15.51
N LEU A 94 5.61 -5.44 15.25
CA LEU A 94 5.79 -4.91 13.89
C LEU A 94 6.37 -5.95 12.92
N VAL A 95 7.35 -6.75 13.36
CA VAL A 95 7.92 -7.84 12.54
C VAL A 95 6.87 -8.89 12.21
N VAL A 96 6.05 -9.28 13.18
CA VAL A 96 4.95 -10.24 12.97
C VAL A 96 3.90 -9.67 12.02
N LEU A 97 3.49 -8.41 12.21
CA LEU A 97 2.53 -7.74 11.34
C LEU A 97 3.06 -7.59 9.91
N LEU A 98 4.35 -7.27 9.75
CA LEU A 98 5.00 -7.18 8.45
C LEU A 98 5.03 -8.53 7.73
N TRP A 99 5.31 -9.62 8.47
CA TRP A 99 5.27 -10.97 7.93
C TRP A 99 3.85 -11.36 7.48
N LEU A 100 2.86 -11.07 8.33
CA LEU A 100 1.45 -11.34 8.05
C LEU A 100 0.95 -10.54 6.83
N SER A 101 1.26 -9.24 6.80
CA SER A 101 0.93 -8.35 5.68
C SER A 101 1.56 -8.82 4.36
N SER A 102 2.83 -9.27 4.40
CA SER A 102 3.51 -9.76 3.20
C SER A 102 2.84 -10.98 2.58
N ARG A 103 2.26 -11.87 3.39
CA ARG A 103 1.42 -12.99 2.89
C ARG A 103 0.05 -12.52 2.45
N GLY A 104 -0.56 -11.60 3.17
CA GLY A 104 -1.86 -11.03 2.86
C GLY A 104 -1.91 -10.43 1.44
N LYS A 105 -0.82 -9.80 0.98
CA LYS A 105 -0.73 -9.22 -0.37
C LYS A 105 -0.94 -10.25 -1.48
N PHE A 106 -0.40 -11.46 -1.32
CA PHE A 106 -0.59 -12.54 -2.30
C PHE A 106 -1.99 -13.14 -2.22
N ILE A 107 -2.56 -13.29 -1.02
CA ILE A 107 -3.93 -13.79 -0.84
C ILE A 107 -4.92 -12.83 -1.48
N PHE A 108 -4.78 -11.53 -1.24
CA PHE A 108 -5.62 -10.52 -1.83
C PHE A 108 -5.49 -10.49 -3.36
N LEU A 109 -4.25 -10.55 -3.89
CA LEU A 109 -3.99 -10.62 -5.32
C LEU A 109 -4.67 -11.84 -5.95
N ASP A 110 -4.50 -13.01 -5.37
CA ASP A 110 -5.06 -14.27 -5.87
C ASP A 110 -6.60 -14.23 -5.91
N ASN A 111 -7.21 -13.71 -4.84
CA ASN A 111 -8.66 -13.56 -4.76
C ASN A 111 -9.21 -12.59 -5.82
N VAL A 112 -8.49 -11.50 -6.11
CA VAL A 112 -8.89 -10.53 -7.15
C VAL A 112 -8.72 -11.12 -8.54
N VAL A 113 -7.61 -11.82 -8.81
CA VAL A 113 -7.31 -12.38 -10.13
C VAL A 113 -8.27 -13.51 -10.48
N HIS A 114 -8.52 -14.44 -9.56
CA HIS A 114 -9.36 -15.61 -9.79
C HIS A 114 -10.84 -15.39 -9.42
N ASN A 115 -11.22 -14.18 -9.02
CA ASN A 115 -12.60 -13.84 -8.64
C ASN A 115 -13.18 -14.80 -7.57
N ARG A 116 -12.38 -15.19 -6.59
CA ARG A 116 -12.73 -16.15 -5.54
C ARG A 116 -12.52 -15.58 -4.14
N ALA A 117 -13.04 -16.25 -3.13
CA ALA A 117 -12.91 -15.91 -1.73
C ALA A 117 -12.25 -17.08 -0.99
N ALA A 118 -10.94 -17.22 -1.11
CA ALA A 118 -10.15 -18.28 -0.49
C ALA A 118 -9.03 -17.69 0.38
N ILE A 119 -8.76 -18.29 1.55
CA ILE A 119 -7.68 -17.87 2.45
C ILE A 119 -6.67 -19.00 2.61
N VAL A 120 -7.14 -20.21 2.93
CA VAL A 120 -6.29 -21.34 3.34
C VAL A 120 -5.41 -21.83 2.18
N GLU A 121 -5.99 -22.01 0.99
CA GLU A 121 -5.27 -22.48 -0.19
C GLU A 121 -4.18 -21.49 -0.63
N PRO A 122 -4.48 -20.18 -0.85
CA PRO A 122 -3.46 -19.20 -1.21
C PRO A 122 -2.39 -19.03 -0.12
N TRP A 123 -2.78 -19.15 1.17
CA TRP A 123 -1.84 -19.08 2.30
C TRP A 123 -0.73 -20.13 2.20
N GLY A 124 -1.09 -21.36 1.84
CA GLY A 124 -0.14 -22.45 1.62
C GLY A 124 0.68 -22.26 0.34
N ARG A 125 -0.01 -21.97 -0.78
CA ARG A 125 0.57 -21.82 -2.11
C ARG A 125 1.66 -20.74 -2.16
N TYR A 126 1.39 -19.56 -1.61
CA TYR A 126 2.32 -18.42 -1.66
C TYR A 126 3.25 -18.31 -0.46
N ARG A 127 3.40 -19.38 0.35
CA ARG A 127 4.25 -19.37 1.56
C ARG A 127 5.68 -18.93 1.26
N ARG A 128 6.31 -19.45 0.20
CA ARG A 128 7.69 -19.13 -0.20
C ARG A 128 7.81 -17.69 -0.67
N LEU A 129 6.87 -17.23 -1.49
CA LEU A 129 6.87 -15.88 -2.03
C LEU A 129 6.60 -14.84 -0.94
N GLY A 130 5.65 -15.09 -0.05
CA GLY A 130 5.36 -14.24 1.10
C GLY A 130 6.55 -14.07 2.04
N ASN A 131 7.32 -15.15 2.29
CA ASN A 131 8.53 -15.06 3.10
C ASN A 131 9.66 -14.28 2.37
N SER A 132 9.79 -14.45 1.05
CA SER A 132 10.75 -13.68 0.25
C SER A 132 10.41 -12.18 0.25
N LEU A 133 9.13 -11.84 0.11
CA LEU A 133 8.65 -10.46 0.18
C LEU A 133 8.88 -9.87 1.58
N PHE A 134 8.60 -10.65 2.63
CA PHE A 134 8.84 -10.23 4.02
C PHE A 134 10.31 -9.85 4.26
N LEU A 135 11.25 -10.73 3.86
CA LEU A 135 12.68 -10.47 4.03
C LEU A 135 13.13 -9.23 3.24
N TRP A 136 12.61 -9.07 2.03
CA TRP A 136 12.91 -7.89 1.22
C TRP A 136 12.38 -6.61 1.88
N ARG A 137 11.13 -6.61 2.37
CA ARG A 137 10.53 -5.47 3.09
C ARG A 137 11.27 -5.16 4.38
N LEU A 138 11.66 -6.19 5.14
CA LEU A 138 12.45 -6.00 6.37
C LEU A 138 13.79 -5.33 6.06
N GLY A 139 14.50 -5.79 5.03
CA GLY A 139 15.74 -5.16 4.56
C GLY A 139 15.50 -3.72 4.09
N PHE A 140 14.43 -3.47 3.35
CA PHE A 140 14.05 -2.13 2.90
C PHE A 140 13.78 -1.17 4.07
N PHE A 141 13.06 -1.61 5.11
CA PHE A 141 12.84 -0.82 6.31
C PHE A 141 14.15 -0.54 7.06
N ALA A 142 15.04 -1.53 7.16
CA ALA A 142 16.36 -1.33 7.80
C ALA A 142 17.19 -0.27 7.04
N VAL A 143 17.22 -0.35 5.71
CA VAL A 143 17.90 0.65 4.86
C VAL A 143 17.24 2.03 4.99
N ALA A 144 15.90 2.09 4.99
CA ALA A 144 15.17 3.34 5.16
C ALA A 144 15.49 4.03 6.49
N ILE A 145 15.50 3.26 7.59
CA ILE A 145 15.89 3.77 8.92
C ILE A 145 17.36 4.25 8.91
N ALA A 146 18.26 3.48 8.32
CA ALA A 146 19.68 3.86 8.24
C ALA A 146 19.88 5.16 7.45
N VAL A 147 19.19 5.32 6.31
CA VAL A 147 19.24 6.56 5.50
C VAL A 147 18.72 7.76 6.28
N LEU A 148 17.57 7.62 6.94
CA LEU A 148 16.99 8.70 7.73
C LEU A 148 17.86 9.05 8.95
N ALA A 149 18.45 8.06 9.62
CA ALA A 149 19.36 8.27 10.73
C ALA A 149 20.66 8.96 10.28
N ALA A 150 21.22 8.54 9.14
CA ALA A 150 22.41 9.18 8.55
C ALA A 150 22.12 10.64 8.17
N LEU A 151 20.95 10.90 7.55
CA LEU A 151 20.51 12.25 7.21
C LEU A 151 20.39 13.13 8.45
N ALA A 152 19.73 12.62 9.50
CA ALA A 152 19.61 13.34 10.78
C ALA A 152 20.99 13.62 11.40
N GLY A 153 21.89 12.65 11.38
CA GLY A 153 23.27 12.81 11.86
C GLY A 153 24.05 13.89 11.11
N VAL A 154 23.98 13.88 9.77
CA VAL A 154 24.63 14.90 8.93
C VAL A 154 24.06 16.29 9.22
N LEU A 155 22.75 16.40 9.37
CA LEU A 155 22.08 17.68 9.69
C LEU A 155 22.53 18.23 11.05
N LEU A 156 22.63 17.38 12.06
CA LEU A 156 23.11 17.75 13.38
C LEU A 156 24.57 18.24 13.31
N LEU A 157 25.44 17.57 12.56
CA LEU A 157 26.82 17.99 12.36
C LEU A 157 26.92 19.36 11.65
N VAL A 158 26.16 19.54 10.57
CA VAL A 158 26.14 20.80 9.80
C VAL A 158 25.58 21.95 10.64
N ALA A 159 24.58 21.70 11.47
CA ALA A 159 24.02 22.70 12.37
C ALA A 159 24.99 23.10 13.52
N GLY A 160 26.08 22.37 13.71
CA GLY A 160 27.03 22.62 14.81
C GLY A 160 26.67 21.90 16.10
N GLY A 161 26.01 20.76 15.99
CA GLY A 161 25.49 19.97 17.11
C GLY A 161 24.11 20.46 17.60
N VAL A 162 23.62 19.82 18.68
CA VAL A 162 22.30 20.13 19.24
C VAL A 162 22.20 21.58 19.72
N ALA A 163 23.28 22.13 20.30
CA ALA A 163 23.33 23.50 20.78
C ALA A 163 23.32 24.56 19.66
N GLY A 164 23.78 24.21 18.45
CA GLY A 164 23.80 25.09 17.27
C GLY A 164 22.54 25.03 16.42
N PHE A 165 21.64 24.10 16.72
CA PHE A 165 20.40 23.88 15.94
C PHE A 165 19.31 24.87 16.39
N THR A 166 19.55 26.16 16.16
CA THR A 166 18.60 27.23 16.50
C THR A 166 18.16 27.96 15.23
N VAL A 167 16.88 28.29 15.17
CA VAL A 167 16.29 29.07 14.05
C VAL A 167 16.86 30.51 14.02
N ALA A 168 17.44 30.97 15.14
CA ALA A 168 17.96 32.33 15.25
C ALA A 168 19.27 32.57 14.47
N THR A 169 19.95 31.50 13.99
CA THR A 169 21.18 31.62 13.19
C THR A 169 20.90 31.29 11.73
N VAL A 170 21.50 32.04 10.79
CA VAL A 170 21.42 31.76 9.34
C VAL A 170 21.81 30.32 9.04
N ARG A 171 22.87 29.82 9.70
CA ARG A 171 23.35 28.44 9.55
C ARG A 171 22.29 27.41 10.01
N GLY A 172 21.63 27.66 11.13
CA GLY A 172 20.57 26.81 11.63
C GLY A 172 19.35 26.81 10.70
N THR A 173 18.92 27.98 10.21
CA THR A 173 17.83 28.09 9.26
C THR A 173 18.09 27.36 7.95
N VAL A 174 19.29 27.51 7.38
CA VAL A 174 19.70 26.78 6.15
C VAL A 174 19.77 25.29 6.40
N ALA A 175 20.32 24.84 7.52
CA ALA A 175 20.37 23.42 7.87
C ALA A 175 18.99 22.81 8.00
N ILE A 176 18.05 23.50 8.67
CA ILE A 176 16.65 23.05 8.77
C ILE A 176 16.00 22.97 7.39
N ALA A 177 16.14 24.02 6.55
CA ALA A 177 15.54 24.02 5.21
C ALA A 177 16.06 22.87 4.33
N LEU A 178 17.38 22.66 4.29
CA LEU A 178 18.00 21.55 3.57
C LEU A 178 17.58 20.20 4.14
N GLY A 179 17.43 20.09 5.45
CA GLY A 179 16.97 18.90 6.13
C GLY A 179 15.55 18.52 5.79
N VAL A 180 14.65 19.48 5.82
CA VAL A 180 13.25 19.29 5.42
C VAL A 180 13.18 18.86 3.95
N LEU A 181 13.90 19.51 3.06
CA LEU A 181 13.93 19.17 1.63
C LEU A 181 14.47 17.74 1.41
N ALA A 182 15.58 17.40 2.04
CA ALA A 182 16.19 16.07 1.93
C ALA A 182 15.28 14.98 2.54
N ALA A 183 14.64 15.25 3.67
CA ALA A 183 13.69 14.34 4.29
C ALA A 183 12.46 14.13 3.39
N LEU A 184 11.90 15.21 2.83
CA LEU A 184 10.77 15.13 1.89
C LEU A 184 11.14 14.30 0.65
N PHE A 185 12.29 14.56 0.05
CA PHE A 185 12.77 13.78 -1.10
C PHE A 185 12.94 12.30 -0.75
N SER A 186 13.52 11.99 0.42
CA SER A 186 13.69 10.61 0.88
C SER A 186 12.35 9.92 1.11
N ILE A 187 11.39 10.60 1.74
CA ILE A 187 10.05 10.05 1.97
C ILE A 187 9.36 9.76 0.64
N VAL A 188 9.41 10.66 -0.32
CA VAL A 188 8.82 10.46 -1.66
C VAL A 188 9.49 9.30 -2.38
N ALA A 189 10.82 9.21 -2.37
CA ALA A 189 11.55 8.10 -2.99
C ALA A 189 11.19 6.75 -2.36
N LEU A 190 11.14 6.67 -1.03
CA LEU A 190 10.73 5.46 -0.30
C LEU A 190 9.28 5.08 -0.59
N ALA A 191 8.38 6.06 -0.66
CA ALA A 191 6.98 5.85 -1.01
C ALA A 191 6.82 5.32 -2.44
N CYS A 192 7.58 5.84 -3.42
CA CYS A 192 7.61 5.34 -4.79
C CYS A 192 8.08 3.87 -4.85
N VAL A 193 9.15 3.53 -4.14
CA VAL A 193 9.64 2.14 -4.09
C VAL A 193 8.59 1.21 -3.48
N ALA A 194 7.93 1.62 -2.39
CA ALA A 194 6.85 0.85 -1.77
C ALA A 194 5.65 0.70 -2.70
N LEU A 195 5.24 1.77 -3.41
CA LEU A 195 4.17 1.73 -4.40
C LEU A 195 4.50 0.77 -5.54
N PHE A 196 5.71 0.82 -6.09
CA PHE A 196 6.12 -0.05 -7.20
C PHE A 196 6.26 -1.51 -6.76
N LEU A 197 6.73 -1.75 -5.53
CA LEU A 197 6.75 -3.08 -4.94
C LEU A 197 5.34 -3.70 -4.94
N ASP A 198 4.37 -2.95 -4.44
CA ASP A 198 3.00 -3.45 -4.31
C ASP A 198 2.28 -3.55 -5.65
N SER A 199 2.45 -2.55 -6.50
CA SER A 199 1.72 -2.47 -7.78
C SER A 199 2.27 -3.41 -8.85
N PHE A 200 3.59 -3.67 -8.86
CA PHE A 200 4.24 -4.36 -9.97
C PHE A 200 5.03 -5.60 -9.54
N VAL A 201 5.86 -5.48 -8.49
CA VAL A 201 6.74 -6.59 -8.09
C VAL A 201 5.94 -7.75 -7.52
N VAL A 202 4.96 -7.50 -6.66
CA VAL A 202 4.10 -8.55 -6.09
C VAL A 202 3.34 -9.33 -7.17
N PRO A 203 2.69 -8.71 -8.16
CA PRO A 203 2.09 -9.43 -9.30
C PRO A 203 3.10 -10.26 -10.11
N VAL A 204 4.27 -9.68 -10.43
CA VAL A 204 5.31 -10.40 -11.18
C VAL A 204 5.83 -11.59 -10.38
N MET A 205 6.06 -11.45 -9.08
CA MET A 205 6.41 -12.58 -8.20
C MET A 205 5.36 -13.70 -8.26
N ALA A 206 4.08 -13.35 -8.20
CA ALA A 206 2.99 -14.32 -8.26
C ALA A 206 2.91 -15.03 -9.62
N ARG A 207 3.20 -14.33 -10.71
CA ARG A 207 3.16 -14.87 -12.08
C ARG A 207 4.35 -15.74 -12.41
N THR A 208 5.56 -15.31 -11.99
CA THR A 208 6.84 -15.96 -12.35
C THR A 208 7.35 -16.93 -11.29
N GLU A 209 6.72 -16.96 -10.11
CA GLU A 209 7.16 -17.70 -8.91
C GLU A 209 8.58 -17.36 -8.44
N LEU A 210 9.10 -16.20 -8.85
CA LEU A 210 10.42 -15.69 -8.47
C LEU A 210 10.38 -14.97 -7.11
N GLY A 211 11.51 -14.97 -6.42
CA GLY A 211 11.66 -14.16 -5.19
C GLY A 211 11.69 -12.66 -5.48
N ALA A 212 11.46 -11.84 -4.45
CA ALA A 212 11.32 -10.38 -4.58
C ALA A 212 12.52 -9.73 -5.31
N ALA A 213 13.75 -10.06 -4.95
CA ALA A 213 14.94 -9.50 -5.58
C ALA A 213 15.08 -9.89 -7.08
N ALA A 214 14.68 -11.12 -7.45
CA ALA A 214 14.70 -11.55 -8.84
C ALA A 214 13.59 -10.87 -9.65
N ALA A 215 12.40 -10.70 -9.08
CA ALA A 215 11.30 -9.96 -9.71
C ALA A 215 11.66 -8.49 -9.93
N TRP A 216 12.36 -7.84 -8.99
CA TRP A 216 12.90 -6.49 -9.18
C TRP A 216 13.87 -6.43 -10.36
N ARG A 217 14.83 -7.36 -10.44
CA ARG A 217 15.79 -7.43 -11.56
C ARG A 217 15.10 -7.63 -12.91
N LEU A 218 14.00 -8.36 -12.94
CA LEU A 218 13.20 -8.57 -14.15
C LEU A 218 12.47 -7.29 -14.59
N LEU A 219 12.01 -6.47 -13.63
CA LEU A 219 11.29 -5.22 -13.89
C LEU A 219 12.19 -4.02 -14.15
N LEU A 220 13.44 -4.04 -13.65
CA LEU A 220 14.35 -2.90 -13.71
C LEU A 220 14.57 -2.37 -15.15
N PRO A 221 14.83 -3.21 -16.18
CA PRO A 221 14.96 -2.74 -17.57
C PRO A 221 13.71 -2.03 -18.08
N TRP A 222 12.51 -2.46 -17.66
CA TRP A 222 11.25 -1.82 -18.03
C TRP A 222 11.09 -0.46 -17.34
N PHE A 223 11.50 -0.35 -16.07
CA PHE A 223 11.52 0.94 -15.37
C PHE A 223 12.48 1.93 -16.03
N GLU A 224 13.67 1.50 -16.45
CA GLU A 224 14.63 2.34 -17.14
C GLU A 224 14.12 2.78 -18.52
N ALA A 225 13.54 1.87 -19.29
CA ALA A 225 13.03 2.15 -20.62
C ALA A 225 11.80 3.06 -20.62
N TYR A 226 10.94 2.96 -19.60
CA TYR A 226 9.64 3.64 -19.51
C TYR A 226 9.44 4.44 -18.23
N LEU A 227 10.51 5.03 -17.69
CA LEU A 227 10.50 5.77 -16.42
C LEU A 227 9.36 6.81 -16.36
N GLY A 228 9.13 7.57 -17.45
CA GLY A 228 8.05 8.55 -17.51
C GLY A 228 6.66 7.93 -17.35
N ALA A 229 6.45 6.72 -17.85
CA ALA A 229 5.17 6.02 -17.71
C ALA A 229 4.93 5.55 -16.27
N PHE A 230 5.97 5.04 -15.60
CA PHE A 230 5.86 4.61 -14.20
C PHE A 230 5.71 5.80 -13.25
N LEU A 231 6.40 6.92 -13.50
CA LEU A 231 6.18 8.16 -12.75
C LEU A 231 4.77 8.72 -13.00
N GLY A 232 4.30 8.68 -14.25
CA GLY A 232 2.93 9.03 -14.59
C GLY A 232 1.90 8.15 -13.87
N TYR A 233 2.16 6.84 -13.76
CA TYR A 233 1.35 5.93 -12.95
C TYR A 233 1.32 6.34 -11.49
N ALA A 234 2.48 6.64 -10.88
CA ALA A 234 2.55 7.06 -9.48
C ALA A 234 1.75 8.35 -9.24
N LEU A 235 1.90 9.33 -10.15
CA LEU A 235 1.14 10.58 -10.08
C LEU A 235 -0.37 10.35 -10.27
N PHE A 236 -0.75 9.47 -11.18
CA PHE A 236 -2.15 9.13 -11.43
C PHE A 236 -2.77 8.41 -10.21
N VAL A 237 -2.06 7.47 -9.59
CA VAL A 237 -2.50 6.80 -8.35
C VAL A 237 -2.61 7.81 -7.19
N LEU A 238 -1.68 8.77 -7.11
CA LEU A 238 -1.74 9.84 -6.11
C LEU A 238 -2.98 10.73 -6.32
N ALA A 239 -3.26 11.14 -7.56
CA ALA A 239 -4.44 11.93 -7.90
C ALA A 239 -5.74 11.17 -7.59
N LEU A 240 -5.79 9.86 -7.92
CA LEU A 240 -6.91 9.01 -7.61
C LEU A 240 -7.09 8.84 -6.09
N GLY A 241 -5.99 8.67 -5.35
CA GLY A 241 -6.00 8.60 -3.89
C GLY A 241 -6.50 9.89 -3.24
N LEU A 242 -6.11 11.03 -3.78
CA LEU A 242 -6.63 12.33 -3.34
C LEU A 242 -8.14 12.46 -3.60
N ALA A 243 -8.61 12.04 -4.78
CA ALA A 243 -10.04 12.04 -5.10
C ALA A 243 -10.85 11.14 -4.15
N VAL A 244 -10.34 9.93 -3.86
CA VAL A 244 -10.95 9.03 -2.87
C VAL A 244 -10.91 9.66 -1.48
N GLY A 245 -9.80 10.29 -1.07
CA GLY A 245 -9.68 10.99 0.21
C GLY A 245 -10.73 12.10 0.36
N VAL A 246 -10.92 12.91 -0.67
CA VAL A 246 -11.97 13.95 -0.71
C VAL A 246 -13.36 13.31 -0.58
N ALA A 247 -13.64 12.23 -1.32
CA ALA A 247 -14.91 11.53 -1.23
C ALA A 247 -15.17 10.98 0.19
N VAL A 248 -14.14 10.43 0.84
CA VAL A 248 -14.22 9.95 2.24
C VAL A 248 -14.51 11.10 3.21
N VAL A 249 -13.85 12.26 3.03
CA VAL A 249 -14.10 13.43 3.87
C VAL A 249 -15.53 13.93 3.68
N VAL A 250 -15.99 14.07 2.45
CA VAL A 250 -17.36 14.50 2.13
C VAL A 250 -18.37 13.52 2.74
N PHE A 251 -18.17 12.21 2.55
CA PHE A 251 -19.02 11.19 3.16
C PHE A 251 -19.04 11.27 4.70
N GLY A 252 -17.87 11.44 5.32
CA GLY A 252 -17.76 11.59 6.77
C GLY A 252 -18.51 12.81 7.31
N LEU A 253 -18.43 13.95 6.61
CA LEU A 253 -19.15 15.17 6.98
C LEU A 253 -20.68 15.02 6.77
N LEU A 254 -21.10 14.44 5.64
CA LEU A 254 -22.53 14.22 5.36
C LEU A 254 -23.19 13.26 6.36
N THR A 255 -22.44 12.33 6.93
CA THR A 255 -22.92 11.39 7.95
C THR A 255 -22.74 11.90 9.38
N CYS A 256 -22.59 13.23 9.59
CA CYS A 256 -22.36 13.81 10.90
C CYS A 256 -21.22 13.14 11.68
N CYS A 257 -20.09 12.86 11.02
CA CYS A 257 -18.89 12.20 11.55
C CYS A 257 -19.04 10.70 11.88
N VAL A 258 -20.24 10.12 11.80
CA VAL A 258 -20.44 8.68 12.02
C VAL A 258 -19.63 7.87 11.00
N GLY A 259 -19.53 8.34 9.75
CA GLY A 259 -18.71 7.73 8.72
C GLY A 259 -17.23 7.62 9.11
N PHE A 260 -16.67 8.62 9.78
CA PHE A 260 -15.29 8.57 10.27
C PHE A 260 -15.11 7.55 11.38
N LEU A 261 -16.08 7.41 12.28
CA LEU A 261 -16.05 6.39 13.34
C LEU A 261 -16.08 4.98 12.73
N LEU A 262 -16.92 4.73 11.73
CA LEU A 262 -16.97 3.45 11.03
C LEU A 262 -15.67 3.15 10.29
N LEU A 263 -15.08 4.14 9.63
CA LEU A 263 -13.80 3.99 8.94
C LEU A 263 -12.62 3.82 9.91
N ALA A 264 -12.71 4.37 11.13
CA ALA A 264 -11.69 4.22 12.16
C ALA A 264 -11.65 2.81 12.78
N ILE A 265 -12.74 2.04 12.68
CA ILE A 265 -12.76 0.66 13.15
C ILE A 265 -11.94 -0.20 12.19
N PRO A 266 -10.84 -0.83 12.63
CA PRO A 266 -10.06 -1.76 11.82
C PRO A 266 -10.98 -2.79 11.18
N TYR A 267 -10.71 -3.19 9.97
CA TYR A 267 -11.52 -4.11 9.17
C TYR A 267 -12.84 -3.50 8.63
N VAL A 268 -13.67 -2.81 9.43
CA VAL A 268 -14.92 -2.19 8.92
C VAL A 268 -14.61 -1.13 7.86
N GLY A 269 -13.61 -0.29 8.10
CA GLY A 269 -13.12 0.68 7.10
C GLY A 269 -12.68 -0.01 5.81
N THR A 270 -12.01 -1.17 5.91
CA THR A 270 -11.60 -1.95 4.74
C THR A 270 -12.79 -2.54 4.00
N VAL A 271 -13.83 -3.01 4.71
CA VAL A 271 -15.09 -3.51 4.12
C VAL A 271 -15.77 -2.42 3.31
N LEU A 272 -15.86 -1.20 3.85
CA LEU A 272 -16.48 -0.06 3.17
C LEU A 272 -15.66 0.41 1.95
N LEU A 273 -14.34 0.42 2.06
CA LEU A 273 -13.43 0.84 0.99
C LEU A 273 -13.00 -0.31 0.07
N LEU A 274 -13.56 -1.52 0.23
CA LEU A 274 -13.20 -2.68 -0.57
C LEU A 274 -13.28 -2.43 -2.10
N PRO A 275 -14.31 -1.76 -2.64
CA PRO A 275 -14.35 -1.46 -4.07
C PRO A 275 -13.13 -0.64 -4.54
N VAL A 276 -12.65 0.26 -3.69
CA VAL A 276 -11.45 1.07 -3.98
C VAL A 276 -10.22 0.17 -4.02
N PHE A 277 -10.01 -0.67 -3.01
CA PHE A 277 -8.84 -1.56 -2.96
C PHE A 277 -8.79 -2.56 -4.11
N VAL A 278 -9.92 -3.16 -4.46
CA VAL A 278 -10.03 -4.07 -5.60
C VAL A 278 -9.75 -3.32 -6.90
N THR A 279 -10.28 -2.09 -7.06
CA THR A 279 -10.04 -1.27 -8.26
C THR A 279 -8.56 -0.89 -8.39
N TYR A 280 -7.90 -0.47 -7.31
CA TYR A 280 -6.46 -0.17 -7.33
C TYR A 280 -5.63 -1.40 -7.70
N ARG A 281 -5.96 -2.57 -7.13
CA ARG A 281 -5.27 -3.81 -7.47
C ARG A 281 -5.49 -4.22 -8.92
N ALA A 282 -6.73 -4.17 -9.40
CA ALA A 282 -7.04 -4.47 -10.80
C ALA A 282 -6.39 -3.47 -11.76
N PHE A 283 -6.35 -2.17 -11.39
CA PHE A 283 -5.71 -1.14 -12.19
C PHE A 283 -4.20 -1.37 -12.36
N SER A 284 -3.49 -1.74 -11.27
CA SER A 284 -2.07 -2.04 -11.37
C SER A 284 -1.78 -3.21 -12.31
N LEU A 285 -2.64 -4.25 -12.32
CA LEU A 285 -2.51 -5.41 -13.19
C LEU A 285 -2.80 -5.07 -14.66
N GLU A 286 -3.87 -4.31 -14.94
CA GLU A 286 -4.23 -3.87 -16.28
C GLU A 286 -3.18 -2.88 -16.85
N PHE A 287 -2.60 -2.04 -16.01
CA PHE A 287 -1.52 -1.14 -16.42
C PHE A 287 -0.25 -1.92 -16.78
N LEU A 288 0.15 -2.90 -15.96
CA LEU A 288 1.33 -3.72 -16.20
C LEU A 288 1.20 -4.57 -17.48
N ALA A 289 0.01 -5.06 -17.78
CA ALA A 289 -0.28 -5.85 -18.97
C ALA A 289 -0.07 -5.09 -20.30
N GLN A 290 0.06 -3.76 -20.28
CA GLN A 290 0.33 -2.97 -21.48
C GLN A 290 1.78 -3.09 -21.96
N PHE A 291 2.71 -3.47 -21.09
CA PHE A 291 4.13 -3.54 -21.42
C PHE A 291 4.50 -4.87 -22.10
N ASP A 292 3.99 -5.99 -21.56
CA ASP A 292 4.26 -7.32 -22.11
C ASP A 292 3.07 -8.27 -21.81
N PRO A 293 2.62 -9.08 -22.78
CA PRO A 293 1.63 -10.14 -22.55
C PRO A 293 2.03 -11.15 -21.49
N ALA A 294 3.34 -11.34 -21.22
CA ALA A 294 3.83 -12.19 -20.15
C ALA A 294 3.41 -11.70 -18.76
N PHE A 295 3.14 -10.41 -18.59
CA PHE A 295 2.67 -9.81 -17.34
C PHE A 295 1.15 -9.85 -17.19
N GLN A 296 0.42 -10.40 -18.16
CA GLN A 296 -1.03 -10.52 -18.05
C GLN A 296 -1.38 -11.62 -17.04
N LEU A 297 -1.93 -11.21 -15.89
CA LEU A 297 -2.39 -12.12 -14.83
C LEU A 297 -3.86 -12.51 -14.98
N PHE A 298 -4.67 -11.60 -15.49
CA PHE A 298 -6.07 -11.90 -15.72
C PHE A 298 -6.22 -12.91 -16.86
N PRO A 299 -7.07 -13.95 -16.71
CA PRO A 299 -7.42 -14.82 -17.82
C PRO A 299 -7.99 -13.99 -18.98
N PRO A 300 -7.66 -14.33 -20.23
CA PRO A 300 -8.24 -13.65 -21.38
C PRO A 300 -9.76 -13.72 -21.27
N ALA A 301 -10.44 -12.58 -21.56
CA ALA A 301 -11.88 -12.58 -21.62
C ALA A 301 -12.32 -13.68 -22.60
N THR A 302 -13.02 -14.70 -22.12
CA THR A 302 -13.65 -15.69 -22.99
C THR A 302 -14.52 -14.89 -23.95
N PRO A 303 -14.36 -15.00 -25.27
CA PRO A 303 -15.30 -14.36 -26.20
C PRO A 303 -16.68 -14.82 -25.75
N SER A 304 -17.56 -13.86 -25.47
CA SER A 304 -18.96 -14.17 -25.13
C SER A 304 -19.44 -15.21 -26.14
N GLN A 305 -19.75 -16.43 -25.69
CA GLN A 305 -20.37 -17.42 -26.56
C GLN A 305 -21.53 -16.69 -27.23
N PRO A 306 -21.62 -16.70 -28.56
CA PRO A 306 -22.79 -16.17 -29.23
C PRO A 306 -24.00 -16.85 -28.57
N LEU A 307 -24.93 -16.06 -28.05
CA LEU A 307 -26.20 -16.58 -27.57
C LEU A 307 -26.72 -17.51 -28.67
N PRO A 308 -27.13 -18.75 -28.35
CA PRO A 308 -27.74 -19.62 -29.36
C PRO A 308 -28.87 -18.85 -29.98
N MET A 309 -28.68 -18.41 -31.20
CA MET A 309 -29.73 -17.79 -32.01
C MET A 309 -30.88 -18.76 -32.02
N GLY A 310 -32.00 -18.31 -31.51
CA GLY A 310 -33.19 -19.09 -31.28
C GLY A 310 -33.50 -20.01 -32.45
N GLY A 311 -33.70 -21.29 -32.12
CA GLY A 311 -33.98 -22.34 -33.09
C GLY A 311 -35.10 -21.93 -34.00
N ASP A 312 -34.83 -22.13 -35.26
CA ASP A 312 -35.76 -22.07 -36.37
C ASP A 312 -37.01 -22.92 -36.05
N SER A 313 -38.06 -22.27 -35.64
CA SER A 313 -39.39 -22.88 -35.38
C SER A 313 -40.17 -23.17 -36.66
N ARG A 314 -39.49 -23.40 -37.78
CA ARG A 314 -40.09 -23.79 -39.06
C ARG A 314 -39.61 -25.14 -39.52
N ARG A 315 -39.95 -26.20 -38.81
CA ARG A 315 -40.02 -27.56 -39.36
C ARG A 315 -40.93 -28.44 -38.53
N LEU A 316 -42.20 -28.13 -38.50
CA LEU A 316 -43.27 -29.08 -38.18
C LEU A 316 -44.48 -28.72 -39.03
N ASP A 317 -44.43 -29.02 -40.32
CA ASP A 317 -45.62 -29.25 -41.17
C ASP A 317 -45.12 -29.77 -42.53
N SER A 318 -44.96 -31.08 -42.63
CA SER A 318 -45.15 -31.85 -43.85
C SER A 318 -44.77 -33.31 -43.58
N SER A 319 -45.75 -34.10 -43.28
CA SER A 319 -45.79 -35.51 -43.65
C SER A 319 -47.25 -35.94 -43.89
N PRO A 320 -47.50 -36.64 -45.01
CA PRO A 320 -48.79 -37.13 -45.39
C PRO A 320 -49.28 -38.29 -44.52
#